data_01adce1d7d832525e683c58aabee442b
#
_entry.id   01adce1d7d832525e683c58aabee442b
#
_cell.length_a   1.000
_cell.length_b   1.000
_cell.length_c   1.000
_cell.angle_alpha   90.00
_cell.angle_beta   90.00
_cell.angle_gamma   90.00
#
_symmetry.space_group_name_H-M   'P 1'
#
loop_
_entity.id
_entity.type
_entity.pdbx_description
1 polymer ?
#
loop_
_entity_poly.entity_id
_entity_poly.type
_entity_poly.pdbx_seq_one_letter_code
_entity_poly.pdbx_strand_id
1 'polypeptide(L)'
;MPSVADVAQRRARIGVMGGTFDPIHNGHLVAASEVQQQFDLDEVIFVPTGQPWMKRVVTEGEHRYLMTVIATAANPRFTVSRVDIDRDGPTYTIDTLRDIRRSRADADLFFITGADAVAQISEWKDVEEVWNLAHFIAVSRPGHRLTISGLPEQGVSSLEVPALAISSTDCRSRVSRGFPVWYLVPDGVVQYIAKHHLYRSMS
;
A
#
# COMPACT_ATOMS: atom_id res chain seq x y z
N MET A 1 5.04 18.39 -39.51
CA MET A 1 3.93 18.14 -38.58
C MET A 1 3.83 16.64 -38.42
N PRO A 2 4.13 16.04 -37.26
CA PRO A 2 3.93 14.61 -37.09
C PRO A 2 2.44 14.30 -37.14
N SER A 3 2.11 13.22 -37.85
CA SER A 3 0.75 12.71 -38.05
C SER A 3 0.12 12.29 -36.70
N VAL A 4 -1.17 12.59 -36.50
CA VAL A 4 -1.97 12.26 -35.32
C VAL A 4 -2.15 10.73 -35.13
N ALA A 5 -1.59 9.91 -36.01
CA ALA A 5 -1.73 8.45 -36.04
C ALA A 5 -0.65 7.67 -35.26
N ASP A 6 0.39 8.35 -34.70
CA ASP A 6 1.56 7.64 -34.13
C ASP A 6 1.73 7.80 -32.61
N VAL A 7 0.69 8.21 -31.88
CA VAL A 7 0.66 8.04 -30.43
C VAL A 7 0.14 6.63 -30.14
N ALA A 8 1.04 5.65 -30.22
CA ALA A 8 0.78 4.34 -29.64
C ALA A 8 0.35 4.60 -28.18
N GLN A 9 -0.93 4.33 -27.88
CA GLN A 9 -1.51 4.61 -26.58
C GLN A 9 -0.75 3.74 -25.56
N ARG A 10 0.16 4.36 -24.77
CA ARG A 10 0.90 3.61 -23.75
C ARG A 10 -0.08 2.94 -22.80
N ARG A 11 0.26 1.73 -22.35
CA ARG A 11 -0.53 1.05 -21.32
C ARG A 11 -0.56 1.89 -20.04
N ALA A 12 -1.71 1.91 -19.38
CA ALA A 12 -1.82 2.56 -18.08
C ALA A 12 -0.87 1.91 -17.06
N ARG A 13 -0.17 2.73 -16.27
CA ARG A 13 0.78 2.28 -15.25
C ARG A 13 0.15 2.46 -13.89
N ILE A 14 -0.16 1.34 -13.22
CA ILE A 14 -0.96 1.34 -11.99
C ILE A 14 -0.12 0.78 -10.85
N GLY A 15 0.06 1.60 -9.81
CA GLY A 15 0.61 1.16 -8.53
C GLY A 15 -0.45 0.44 -7.71
N VAL A 16 -0.07 -0.65 -7.06
CA VAL A 16 -0.90 -1.38 -6.09
C VAL A 16 -0.17 -1.37 -4.77
N MET A 17 -0.67 -0.64 -3.79
CA MET A 17 -0.11 -0.60 -2.44
C MET A 17 -0.96 -1.43 -1.48
N GLY A 18 -0.54 -2.67 -1.25
CA GLY A 18 -1.14 -3.55 -0.25
C GLY A 18 -0.67 -3.21 1.16
N GLY A 19 -1.57 -3.25 2.13
CA GLY A 19 -1.20 -3.01 3.52
C GLY A 19 -2.32 -3.27 4.50
N THR A 20 -1.95 -3.53 5.76
CA THR A 20 -2.96 -3.68 6.83
C THR A 20 -3.66 -2.35 7.09
N PHE A 21 -2.93 -1.21 7.01
CA PHE A 21 -3.42 0.15 7.24
C PHE A 21 -4.22 0.30 8.54
N ASP A 22 -3.60 -0.07 9.67
CA ASP A 22 -4.23 -0.12 10.99
C ASP A 22 -3.55 0.80 12.02
N PRO A 23 -3.67 2.15 11.89
CA PRO A 23 -4.25 2.91 10.79
C PRO A 23 -3.27 3.16 9.62
N ILE A 24 -3.80 3.61 8.51
CA ILE A 24 -3.01 4.30 7.49
C ILE A 24 -2.38 5.56 8.09
N HIS A 25 -1.17 5.92 7.65
CA HIS A 25 -0.45 7.08 8.17
C HIS A 25 0.31 7.83 7.07
N ASN A 26 0.79 9.04 7.38
CA ASN A 26 1.46 9.92 6.42
C ASN A 26 2.69 9.27 5.77
N GLY A 27 3.37 8.35 6.47
CA GLY A 27 4.47 7.58 5.86
C GLY A 27 4.05 6.72 4.67
N HIS A 28 2.83 6.14 4.69
CA HIS A 28 2.29 5.40 3.54
C HIS A 28 1.99 6.34 2.37
N LEU A 29 1.40 7.51 2.65
CA LEU A 29 1.01 8.47 1.63
C LEU A 29 2.23 9.09 0.94
N VAL A 30 3.27 9.43 1.71
CA VAL A 30 4.54 9.91 1.16
C VAL A 30 5.17 8.85 0.27
N ALA A 31 5.27 7.61 0.75
CA ALA A 31 5.82 6.52 -0.06
C ALA A 31 5.06 6.31 -1.38
N ALA A 32 3.72 6.32 -1.33
CA ALA A 32 2.89 6.19 -2.53
C ALA A 32 3.09 7.37 -3.51
N SER A 33 3.20 8.60 -2.99
CA SER A 33 3.41 9.80 -3.79
C SER A 33 4.77 9.80 -4.49
N GLU A 34 5.84 9.44 -3.78
CA GLU A 34 7.18 9.35 -4.35
C GLU A 34 7.26 8.27 -5.44
N VAL A 35 6.71 7.09 -5.16
CA VAL A 35 6.65 6.00 -6.15
C VAL A 35 5.83 6.42 -7.38
N GLN A 36 4.68 7.06 -7.16
CA GLN A 36 3.81 7.53 -8.23
C GLN A 36 4.57 8.47 -9.19
N GLN A 37 5.35 9.39 -8.63
CA GLN A 37 6.13 10.35 -9.41
C GLN A 37 7.33 9.70 -10.10
N GLN A 38 8.13 8.91 -9.38
CA GLN A 38 9.38 8.33 -9.88
C GLN A 38 9.15 7.28 -10.97
N PHE A 39 8.03 6.55 -10.88
CA PHE A 39 7.68 5.51 -11.83
C PHE A 39 6.61 5.95 -12.83
N ASP A 40 6.29 7.25 -12.90
CA ASP A 40 5.28 7.81 -13.81
C ASP A 40 3.98 6.99 -13.81
N LEU A 41 3.44 6.72 -12.60
CA LEU A 41 2.21 5.97 -12.45
C LEU A 41 1.01 6.88 -12.67
N ASP A 42 0.03 6.38 -13.43
CA ASP A 42 -1.21 7.10 -13.69
C ASP A 42 -2.15 7.09 -12.47
N GLU A 43 -2.11 6.00 -11.69
CA GLU A 43 -2.94 5.76 -10.51
C GLU A 43 -2.16 4.95 -9.48
N VAL A 44 -2.44 5.16 -8.19
CA VAL A 44 -2.05 4.24 -7.10
C VAL A 44 -3.31 3.76 -6.40
N ILE A 45 -3.53 2.44 -6.43
CA ILE A 45 -4.63 1.75 -5.76
C ILE A 45 -4.15 1.27 -4.40
N PHE A 46 -4.70 1.81 -3.33
CA PHE A 46 -4.50 1.28 -1.98
C PHE A 46 -5.44 0.09 -1.76
N VAL A 47 -4.89 -1.01 -1.26
CA VAL A 47 -5.66 -2.23 -0.99
C VAL A 47 -5.50 -2.61 0.49
N PRO A 48 -6.42 -2.18 1.36
CA PRO A 48 -6.44 -2.63 2.74
C PRO A 48 -6.66 -4.14 2.82
N THR A 49 -5.73 -4.85 3.47
CA THR A 49 -5.78 -6.29 3.64
C THR A 49 -7.04 -6.70 4.41
N GLY A 50 -7.79 -7.69 3.94
CA GLY A 50 -8.97 -8.23 4.63
C GLY A 50 -8.56 -8.95 5.92
N GLN A 51 -8.11 -10.19 5.79
CA GLN A 51 -7.59 -11.02 6.89
C GLN A 51 -6.10 -11.29 6.69
N PRO A 52 -5.21 -10.47 7.28
CA PRO A 52 -3.76 -10.67 7.14
C PRO A 52 -3.33 -11.95 7.84
N TRP A 53 -2.65 -12.83 7.11
CA TRP A 53 -2.18 -14.12 7.65
C TRP A 53 -0.93 -13.99 8.52
N MET A 54 -0.13 -12.92 8.34
CA MET A 54 1.13 -12.70 9.07
C MET A 54 0.98 -11.79 10.29
N LYS A 55 -0.10 -11.05 10.45
CA LYS A 55 -0.23 -10.03 11.50
C LYS A 55 -1.54 -10.16 12.26
N ARG A 56 -1.47 -10.03 13.58
CA ARG A 56 -2.69 -9.79 14.35
C ARG A 56 -3.24 -8.41 14.01
N VAL A 57 -4.46 -8.38 13.50
CA VAL A 57 -5.19 -7.15 13.22
C VAL A 57 -5.92 -6.75 14.50
N VAL A 58 -5.87 -5.47 14.81
CA VAL A 58 -6.54 -4.90 15.97
C VAL A 58 -7.93 -4.38 15.60
N THR A 59 -8.07 -3.86 14.36
CA THR A 59 -9.27 -3.15 13.90
C THR A 59 -9.92 -3.90 12.75
N GLU A 60 -11.26 -3.96 12.75
CA GLU A 60 -12.05 -4.55 11.68
C GLU A 60 -11.71 -3.97 10.30
N GLY A 61 -11.85 -4.79 9.26
CA GLY A 61 -11.50 -4.43 7.88
C GLY A 61 -12.20 -3.16 7.39
N GLU A 62 -13.48 -3.00 7.74
CA GLU A 62 -14.27 -1.85 7.33
C GLU A 62 -13.73 -0.53 7.89
N HIS A 63 -13.33 -0.49 9.16
CA HIS A 63 -12.71 0.71 9.74
C HIS A 63 -11.39 1.05 9.04
N ARG A 64 -10.56 0.05 8.73
CA ARG A 64 -9.28 0.25 8.05
C ARG A 64 -9.47 0.74 6.62
N TYR A 65 -10.46 0.18 5.91
CA TYR A 65 -10.87 0.65 4.60
C TYR A 65 -11.33 2.10 4.63
N LEU A 66 -12.24 2.48 5.52
CA LEU A 66 -12.76 3.85 5.61
C LEU A 66 -11.66 4.85 6.00
N MET A 67 -10.76 4.50 6.91
CA MET A 67 -9.60 5.36 7.22
C MET A 67 -8.71 5.55 5.99
N THR A 68 -8.54 4.51 5.16
CA THR A 68 -7.75 4.60 3.93
C THR A 68 -8.42 5.49 2.89
N VAL A 69 -9.74 5.37 2.71
CA VAL A 69 -10.52 6.26 1.83
C VAL A 69 -10.39 7.72 2.27
N ILE A 70 -10.56 8.00 3.57
CA ILE A 70 -10.41 9.35 4.11
C ILE A 70 -9.00 9.90 3.86
N ALA A 71 -7.98 9.08 4.08
CA ALA A 71 -6.58 9.49 3.94
C ALA A 71 -6.19 9.83 2.50
N THR A 72 -6.77 9.15 1.52
CA THR A 72 -6.40 9.27 0.11
C THR A 72 -7.27 10.26 -0.67
N ALA A 73 -8.41 10.68 -0.11
CA ALA A 73 -9.45 11.45 -0.80
C ALA A 73 -8.97 12.77 -1.43
N ALA A 74 -7.92 13.38 -0.89
CA ALA A 74 -7.40 14.66 -1.40
C ALA A 74 -6.50 14.51 -2.64
N ASN A 75 -6.01 13.30 -2.95
CA ASN A 75 -5.15 13.07 -4.10
C ASN A 75 -5.93 12.41 -5.24
N PRO A 76 -6.11 13.10 -6.40
CA PRO A 76 -6.92 12.59 -7.51
C PRO A 76 -6.33 11.35 -8.20
N ARG A 77 -5.06 11.01 -7.93
CA ARG A 77 -4.39 9.83 -8.46
C ARG A 77 -4.40 8.66 -7.48
N PHE A 78 -4.98 8.81 -6.29
CA PHE A 78 -5.09 7.75 -5.29
C PHE A 78 -6.50 7.23 -5.23
N THR A 79 -6.64 5.92 -5.30
CA THR A 79 -7.92 5.21 -5.15
C THR A 79 -7.79 4.11 -4.11
N VAL A 80 -8.91 3.57 -3.66
CA VAL A 80 -8.94 2.49 -2.68
C VAL A 80 -9.81 1.35 -3.20
N SER A 81 -9.27 0.14 -3.19
CA SER A 81 -10.00 -1.06 -3.58
C SER A 81 -10.42 -1.89 -2.38
N ARG A 82 -11.61 -2.46 -2.45
CA ARG A 82 -12.18 -3.34 -1.43
C ARG A 82 -11.91 -4.82 -1.67
N VAL A 83 -11.21 -5.18 -2.75
CA VAL A 83 -11.09 -6.58 -3.20
C VAL A 83 -10.66 -7.56 -2.11
N ASP A 84 -9.80 -7.11 -1.18
CA ASP A 84 -9.34 -7.97 -0.08
C ASP A 84 -10.28 -7.93 1.12
N ILE A 85 -10.99 -6.81 1.35
CA ILE A 85 -12.00 -6.69 2.42
C ILE A 85 -13.20 -7.58 2.12
N ASP A 86 -13.61 -7.62 0.84
CA ASP A 86 -14.79 -8.35 0.38
C ASP A 86 -14.51 -9.85 0.12
N ARG A 87 -13.24 -10.27 0.16
CA ARG A 87 -12.85 -11.67 -0.01
C ARG A 87 -12.84 -12.40 1.32
N ASP A 88 -13.51 -13.55 1.37
CA ASP A 88 -13.45 -14.45 2.52
C ASP A 88 -12.07 -15.12 2.65
N GLY A 89 -11.64 -15.29 3.89
CA GLY A 89 -10.41 -16.01 4.23
C GLY A 89 -9.13 -15.16 4.21
N PRO A 90 -7.98 -15.83 4.35
CA PRO A 90 -6.67 -15.15 4.42
C PRO A 90 -6.35 -14.39 3.12
N THR A 91 -5.82 -13.19 3.27
CA THR A 91 -5.41 -12.35 2.14
C THR A 91 -3.97 -12.66 1.75
N TYR A 92 -3.77 -13.02 0.47
CA TYR A 92 -2.45 -13.21 -0.14
C TYR A 92 -2.24 -12.22 -1.29
N THR A 93 -1.03 -11.73 -1.45
CA THR A 93 -0.66 -10.76 -2.50
C THR A 93 -1.02 -11.27 -3.90
N ILE A 94 -0.84 -12.56 -4.17
CA ILE A 94 -1.18 -13.16 -5.46
C ILE A 94 -2.67 -12.99 -5.79
N ASP A 95 -3.55 -13.21 -4.82
CA ASP A 95 -4.99 -13.11 -5.03
C ASP A 95 -5.41 -11.64 -5.24
N THR A 96 -4.80 -10.71 -4.50
CA THR A 96 -4.96 -9.26 -4.71
C THR A 96 -4.56 -8.85 -6.13
N LEU A 97 -3.39 -9.27 -6.60
CA LEU A 97 -2.90 -8.94 -7.94
C LEU A 97 -3.76 -9.54 -9.05
N ARG A 98 -4.25 -10.78 -8.88
CA ARG A 98 -5.19 -11.42 -9.80
C ARG A 98 -6.51 -10.63 -9.93
N ASP A 99 -7.05 -10.14 -8.81
CA ASP A 99 -8.28 -9.36 -8.80
C ASP A 99 -8.09 -7.99 -9.47
N ILE A 100 -7.01 -7.28 -9.13
CA ILE A 100 -6.68 -6.00 -9.77
C ILE A 100 -6.44 -6.22 -11.27
N ARG A 101 -5.70 -7.26 -11.68
CA ARG A 101 -5.47 -7.60 -13.09
C ARG A 101 -6.78 -7.82 -13.84
N ARG A 102 -7.76 -8.51 -13.25
CA ARG A 102 -9.07 -8.71 -13.90
C ARG A 102 -9.81 -7.39 -14.16
N SER A 103 -9.69 -6.42 -13.26
CA SER A 103 -10.34 -5.11 -13.41
C SER A 103 -9.53 -4.11 -14.26
N ARG A 104 -8.24 -4.39 -14.51
CA ARG A 104 -7.28 -3.54 -15.21
C ARG A 104 -6.44 -4.36 -16.20
N ALA A 105 -7.12 -5.09 -17.11
CA ALA A 105 -6.48 -6.07 -18.01
C ALA A 105 -5.33 -5.50 -18.84
N ASP A 106 -5.49 -4.27 -19.34
CA ASP A 106 -4.54 -3.59 -20.24
C ASP A 106 -3.52 -2.69 -19.51
N ALA A 107 -3.43 -2.78 -18.18
CA ALA A 107 -2.49 -1.97 -17.41
C ALA A 107 -1.19 -2.71 -17.10
N ASP A 108 -0.10 -1.98 -16.92
CA ASP A 108 1.12 -2.47 -16.29
C ASP A 108 1.01 -2.26 -14.78
N LEU A 109 1.10 -3.33 -14.00
CA LEU A 109 0.96 -3.29 -12.55
C LEU A 109 2.31 -3.17 -11.87
N PHE A 110 2.37 -2.29 -10.86
CA PHE A 110 3.53 -2.07 -10.00
C PHE A 110 3.13 -2.30 -8.55
N PHE A 111 3.65 -3.36 -7.92
CA PHE A 111 3.33 -3.64 -6.52
C PHE A 111 4.29 -2.90 -5.59
N ILE A 112 3.73 -2.01 -4.76
CA ILE A 112 4.48 -1.12 -3.85
C ILE A 112 4.47 -1.74 -2.45
N THR A 113 5.65 -2.03 -1.91
CA THR A 113 5.78 -2.63 -0.59
C THR A 113 7.06 -2.19 0.12
N GLY A 114 7.11 -2.35 1.45
CA GLY A 114 8.31 -2.05 2.21
C GLY A 114 9.45 -3.05 1.93
N ALA A 115 10.67 -2.59 2.04
CA ALA A 115 11.87 -3.39 1.85
C ALA A 115 11.90 -4.66 2.72
N ASP A 116 11.41 -4.56 3.96
CA ASP A 116 11.34 -5.71 4.89
C ASP A 116 10.39 -6.82 4.38
N ALA A 117 9.31 -6.45 3.71
CA ALA A 117 8.37 -7.42 3.14
C ALA A 117 8.94 -8.11 1.89
N VAL A 118 9.71 -7.37 1.09
CA VAL A 118 10.41 -7.95 -0.08
C VAL A 118 11.48 -8.94 0.37
N ALA A 119 12.15 -8.70 1.48
CA ALA A 119 13.14 -9.64 2.02
C ALA A 119 12.54 -11.02 2.39
N GLN A 120 11.24 -11.09 2.62
CA GLN A 120 10.49 -12.32 2.95
C GLN A 120 9.65 -12.85 1.78
N ILE A 121 9.85 -12.33 0.58
CA ILE A 121 8.97 -12.61 -0.57
C ILE A 121 9.00 -14.08 -1.00
N SER A 122 10.11 -14.79 -0.73
CA SER A 122 10.22 -16.24 -0.99
C SER A 122 9.24 -17.09 -0.18
N GLU A 123 8.69 -16.55 0.92
CA GLU A 123 7.69 -17.21 1.75
C GLU A 123 6.25 -16.94 1.27
N TRP A 124 6.08 -16.08 0.24
CA TRP A 124 4.78 -15.71 -0.25
C TRP A 124 4.17 -16.84 -1.10
N LYS A 125 2.85 -16.96 -0.98
CA LYS A 125 2.08 -17.92 -1.78
C LYS A 125 2.25 -17.64 -3.27
N ASP A 126 2.52 -18.69 -4.05
CA ASP A 126 2.62 -18.64 -5.53
C ASP A 126 3.60 -17.56 -6.03
N VAL A 127 4.75 -17.38 -5.37
CA VAL A 127 5.72 -16.30 -5.63
C VAL A 127 6.15 -16.22 -7.11
N GLU A 128 6.31 -17.33 -7.79
CA GLU A 128 6.67 -17.36 -9.22
C GLU A 128 5.61 -16.66 -10.10
N GLU A 129 4.34 -16.82 -9.77
CA GLU A 129 3.27 -16.16 -10.50
C GLU A 129 3.17 -14.68 -10.14
N VAL A 130 3.49 -14.32 -8.89
CA VAL A 130 3.51 -12.92 -8.43
C VAL A 130 4.42 -12.06 -9.30
N TRP A 131 5.61 -12.57 -9.67
CA TRP A 131 6.56 -11.89 -10.55
C TRP A 131 6.03 -11.65 -11.97
N ASN A 132 5.18 -12.53 -12.45
CA ASN A 132 4.57 -12.41 -13.78
C ASN A 132 3.42 -11.39 -13.82
N LEU A 133 2.82 -11.07 -12.68
CA LEU A 133 1.66 -10.19 -12.60
C LEU A 133 2.01 -8.72 -12.41
N ALA A 134 3.11 -8.41 -11.73
CA ALA A 134 3.48 -7.04 -11.40
C ALA A 134 5.00 -6.86 -11.28
N HIS A 135 5.48 -5.66 -11.62
CA HIS A 135 6.81 -5.21 -11.24
C HIS A 135 6.79 -4.75 -9.77
N PHE A 136 7.79 -5.17 -8.98
CA PHE A 136 7.84 -4.82 -7.56
C PHE A 136 8.65 -3.55 -7.33
N ILE A 137 8.13 -2.69 -6.47
CA ILE A 137 8.83 -1.50 -6.00
C ILE A 137 9.01 -1.61 -4.49
N ALA A 138 10.25 -1.91 -4.10
CA ALA A 138 10.65 -2.00 -2.70
C ALA A 138 10.99 -0.61 -2.16
N VAL A 139 10.16 -0.10 -1.27
CA VAL A 139 10.37 1.22 -0.67
C VAL A 139 11.20 1.10 0.59
N SER A 140 12.31 1.84 0.66
CA SER A 140 13.18 1.89 1.83
C SER A 140 13.23 3.29 2.46
N ARG A 141 13.67 3.33 3.71
CA ARG A 141 13.96 4.57 4.44
C ARG A 141 15.42 4.95 4.23
N PRO A 142 15.80 6.24 4.36
CA PRO A 142 17.19 6.65 4.32
C PRO A 142 18.06 5.84 5.28
N GLY A 143 19.19 5.35 4.76
CA GLY A 143 20.13 4.53 5.53
C GLY A 143 19.78 3.05 5.65
N HIS A 144 18.64 2.58 5.15
CA HIS A 144 18.28 1.17 5.06
C HIS A 144 18.48 0.66 3.62
N ARG A 145 19.63 0.07 3.35
CA ARG A 145 19.88 -0.56 2.03
C ARG A 145 19.12 -1.88 1.95
N LEU A 146 18.29 -2.00 0.94
CA LEU A 146 17.69 -3.27 0.57
C LEU A 146 18.76 -4.20 0.01
N THR A 147 18.91 -5.37 0.60
CA THR A 147 19.72 -6.45 -0.01
C THR A 147 18.80 -7.20 -0.98
N ILE A 148 18.92 -6.90 -2.29
CA ILE A 148 18.12 -7.53 -3.35
C ILE A 148 18.73 -8.88 -3.81
N SER A 149 19.77 -9.37 -3.11
CA SER A 149 20.44 -10.62 -3.48
C SER A 149 19.44 -11.79 -3.47
N GLY A 150 19.33 -12.47 -4.61
CA GLY A 150 18.43 -13.61 -4.78
C GLY A 150 17.03 -13.28 -5.33
N LEU A 151 16.74 -12.02 -5.61
CA LEU A 151 15.50 -11.61 -6.29
C LEU A 151 15.73 -11.49 -7.81
N PRO A 152 14.70 -11.67 -8.65
CA PRO A 152 14.81 -11.46 -10.10
C PRO A 152 15.20 -10.01 -10.41
N GLU A 153 16.36 -9.79 -11.03
CA GLU A 153 16.86 -8.42 -11.34
C GLU A 153 15.88 -7.59 -12.17
N GLN A 154 15.10 -8.23 -13.03
CA GLN A 154 14.13 -7.56 -13.90
C GLN A 154 12.76 -7.35 -13.26
N GLY A 155 12.49 -7.94 -12.10
CA GLY A 155 11.19 -7.92 -11.42
C GLY A 155 11.08 -6.92 -10.28
N VAL A 156 12.20 -6.35 -9.80
CA VAL A 156 12.22 -5.52 -8.58
C VAL A 156 13.05 -4.26 -8.79
N SER A 157 12.46 -3.12 -8.42
CA SER A 157 13.18 -1.85 -8.26
C SER A 157 13.19 -1.44 -6.79
N SER A 158 14.25 -0.78 -6.34
CA SER A 158 14.29 -0.16 -5.03
C SER A 158 14.19 1.36 -5.13
N LEU A 159 13.43 1.96 -4.22
CA LEU A 159 13.32 3.41 -4.10
C LEU A 159 13.51 3.82 -2.65
N GLU A 160 14.52 4.66 -2.41
CA GLU A 160 14.65 5.35 -1.14
C GLU A 160 13.73 6.58 -1.16
N VAL A 161 12.84 6.68 -0.18
CA VAL A 161 11.89 7.78 -0.06
C VAL A 161 12.19 8.60 1.19
N PRO A 162 11.83 9.92 1.22
CA PRO A 162 11.94 10.74 2.42
C PRO A 162 10.98 10.21 3.49
N ALA A 163 11.39 9.11 4.13
CA ALA A 163 10.52 8.37 5.03
C ALA A 163 10.38 9.08 6.37
N LEU A 164 9.14 9.31 6.74
CA LEU A 164 8.79 9.65 8.11
C LEU A 164 8.93 8.38 8.97
N ALA A 165 9.59 8.48 10.13
CA ALA A 165 9.70 7.38 11.08
C ALA A 165 8.35 7.17 11.81
N ILE A 166 7.30 6.90 11.02
CA ILE A 166 5.94 6.67 11.52
C ILE A 166 5.61 5.20 11.32
N SER A 167 4.99 4.58 12.33
CA SER A 167 4.43 3.24 12.22
C SER A 167 3.00 3.18 12.74
N SER A 168 2.19 2.30 12.16
CA SER A 168 0.82 2.05 12.66
C SER A 168 0.84 1.60 14.12
N THR A 169 1.85 0.81 14.53
CA THR A 169 2.01 0.36 15.91
C THR A 169 2.24 1.53 16.87
N ASP A 170 3.10 2.51 16.49
CA ASP A 170 3.30 3.71 17.31
C ASP A 170 2.02 4.56 17.37
N CYS A 171 1.31 4.73 16.26
CA CYS A 171 0.03 5.44 16.25
C CYS A 171 -0.98 4.81 17.21
N ARG A 172 -1.16 3.48 17.17
CA ARG A 172 -2.05 2.77 18.11
C ARG A 172 -1.62 2.93 19.57
N SER A 173 -0.32 2.76 19.84
CA SER A 173 0.25 2.92 21.18
C SER A 173 0.07 4.34 21.72
N ARG A 174 0.17 5.37 20.89
CA ARG A 174 -0.09 6.76 21.28
C ARG A 174 -1.55 6.96 21.66
N VAL A 175 -2.48 6.53 20.82
CA VAL A 175 -3.92 6.65 21.10
C VAL A 175 -4.31 5.91 22.37
N SER A 176 -3.81 4.69 22.58
CA SER A 176 -4.11 3.91 23.80
C SER A 176 -3.64 4.59 25.09
N ARG A 177 -2.62 5.44 25.01
CA ARG A 177 -2.10 6.23 26.14
C ARG A 177 -2.65 7.66 26.21
N GLY A 178 -3.61 8.01 25.35
CA GLY A 178 -4.18 9.35 25.28
C GLY A 178 -3.29 10.40 24.62
N PHE A 179 -2.21 10.00 23.94
CA PHE A 179 -1.34 10.93 23.22
C PHE A 179 -1.89 11.25 21.83
N PRO A 180 -1.65 12.48 21.32
CA PRO A 180 -2.11 12.89 20.01
C PRO A 180 -1.39 12.15 18.88
N VAL A 181 -2.11 11.95 17.76
CA VAL A 181 -1.58 11.40 16.50
C VAL A 181 -1.71 12.39 15.33
N TRP A 182 -1.94 13.69 15.64
CA TRP A 182 -1.94 14.76 14.65
C TRP A 182 -0.62 14.77 13.89
N TYR A 183 -0.69 14.98 12.58
CA TYR A 183 0.44 14.99 11.65
C TYR A 183 1.15 13.62 11.44
N LEU A 184 0.86 12.62 12.28
CA LEU A 184 1.29 11.24 12.02
C LEU A 184 0.32 10.55 11.04
N VAL A 185 -0.97 10.84 11.17
CA VAL A 185 -2.03 10.44 10.25
C VAL A 185 -2.74 11.69 9.72
N PRO A 186 -3.44 11.63 8.57
CA PRO A 186 -4.26 12.74 8.09
C PRO A 186 -5.33 13.16 9.10
N ASP A 187 -5.69 14.45 9.12
CA ASP A 187 -6.63 15.02 10.08
C ASP A 187 -7.99 14.30 10.13
N GLY A 188 -8.53 13.93 8.96
CA GLY A 188 -9.76 13.15 8.88
C GLY A 188 -9.66 11.78 9.52
N VAL A 189 -8.46 11.15 9.48
CA VAL A 189 -8.20 9.87 10.15
C VAL A 189 -8.12 10.07 11.65
N VAL A 190 -7.52 11.17 12.14
CA VAL A 190 -7.53 11.52 13.60
C VAL A 190 -8.96 11.62 14.10
N GLN A 191 -9.81 12.35 13.35
CA GLN A 191 -11.22 12.54 13.71
C GLN A 191 -12.00 11.22 13.68
N TYR A 192 -11.74 10.37 12.68
CA TYR A 192 -12.36 9.04 12.56
C TYR A 192 -12.00 8.13 13.74
N ILE A 193 -10.71 8.05 14.11
CA ILE A 193 -10.22 7.29 15.27
C ILE A 193 -10.93 7.77 16.55
N ALA A 194 -11.01 9.09 16.75
CA ALA A 194 -11.65 9.67 17.92
C ALA A 194 -13.15 9.36 17.98
N LYS A 195 -13.86 9.53 16.86
CA LYS A 195 -15.32 9.29 16.73
C LYS A 195 -15.71 7.85 17.02
N HIS A 196 -14.92 6.90 16.53
CA HIS A 196 -15.18 5.46 16.66
C HIS A 196 -14.48 4.81 17.83
N HIS A 197 -13.80 5.59 18.69
CA HIS A 197 -13.10 5.13 19.88
C HIS A 197 -12.06 4.03 19.62
N LEU A 198 -11.47 4.03 18.41
CA LEU A 198 -10.49 3.02 18.01
C LEU A 198 -9.21 3.13 18.85
N TYR A 199 -8.56 2.00 19.09
CA TYR A 199 -7.27 1.88 19.77
C TYR A 199 -7.25 2.33 21.23
N ARG A 200 -8.37 2.65 21.85
CA ARG A 200 -8.43 3.00 23.26
C ARG A 200 -8.27 1.74 24.13
N SER A 201 -7.52 1.84 25.23
CA SER A 201 -7.55 0.81 26.23
C SER A 201 -8.98 0.73 26.80
N MET A 202 -9.54 -0.48 26.85
CA MET A 202 -10.76 -0.69 27.64
C MET A 202 -10.39 -0.46 29.11
N SER A 203 -10.92 0.60 29.69
CA SER A 203 -10.86 0.89 31.13
C SER A 203 -11.70 -0.10 31.90
#